data_4733c7e537f98f4a722106b6cd319204
#
_entry.id   4733c7e537f98f4a722106b6cd319204
#
_cell.length_a   1.000
_cell.length_b   1.000
_cell.length_c   1.000
_cell.angle_alpha   90.00
_cell.angle_beta   90.00
_cell.angle_gamma   90.00
#
_symmetry.space_group_name_H-M   'P 1'
#
loop_
_entity.id
_entity.type
_entity.pdbx_description
1 polymer ?
#
loop_
_entity_poly.entity_id
_entity_poly.type
_entity_poly.pdbx_seq_one_letter_code
_entity_poly.pdbx_strand_id
1 'polypeptide(L)'
;DNTAGVASSTPTLCINTSLTDITHSTTGATGIGSATGLPSGVNASWSSNEITISGTPSASGTFNYTIPLTGGCGSVNATGTITVTADNTAGVASSTPTLCINTALTDITHATTGATGIGSATGLPSGVSASWSSDEITISGTPSASGTFNYTIPLTGGCGSVNATGTITVTADN
;
A
#
# COMPACT_ATOMS: atom_id res chain seq x y z
N ASP A 1 28.94 28.56 -9.36
CA ASP A 1 27.49 28.51 -9.11
C ASP A 1 27.11 27.11 -8.61
N ASN A 2 26.11 27.06 -7.72
CA ASN A 2 25.54 25.79 -7.28
C ASN A 2 24.77 25.13 -8.42
N THR A 3 24.90 23.80 -8.55
CA THR A 3 24.02 22.97 -9.40
C THR A 3 23.64 21.69 -8.65
N ALA A 4 22.47 21.18 -8.96
CA ALA A 4 22.01 19.87 -8.51
C ALA A 4 21.55 19.05 -9.72
N GLY A 5 22.09 17.83 -9.85
CA GLY A 5 21.66 16.87 -10.85
C GLY A 5 20.27 16.33 -10.52
N VAL A 6 19.64 15.68 -11.48
CA VAL A 6 18.38 14.96 -11.27
C VAL A 6 18.58 13.79 -10.29
N ALA A 7 17.51 13.37 -9.63
CA ALA A 7 17.53 12.19 -8.78
C ALA A 7 17.93 10.95 -9.59
N SER A 8 18.80 10.10 -9.03
CA SER A 8 19.20 8.84 -9.67
C SER A 8 18.02 7.88 -9.88
N SER A 9 16.96 8.01 -9.08
CA SER A 9 15.73 7.23 -9.19
C SER A 9 14.54 7.94 -8.56
N THR A 10 13.33 7.51 -8.92
CA THR A 10 12.04 7.89 -8.30
C THR A 10 11.34 6.62 -7.84
N PRO A 11 11.77 6.03 -6.70
CA PRO A 11 11.33 4.70 -6.31
C PRO A 11 9.89 4.64 -5.83
N THR A 12 9.29 3.47 -6.03
CA THR A 12 8.09 3.01 -5.33
C THR A 12 8.47 1.79 -4.49
N LEU A 13 8.25 1.84 -3.20
CA LEU A 13 8.61 0.77 -2.27
C LEU A 13 7.53 0.58 -1.21
N CYS A 14 7.56 -0.57 -0.55
CA CYS A 14 6.66 -0.85 0.57
C CYS A 14 7.11 -0.11 1.83
N ILE A 15 6.14 0.24 2.68
CA ILE A 15 6.43 0.77 4.01
C ILE A 15 7.33 -0.21 4.78
N ASN A 16 8.20 0.32 5.64
CA ASN A 16 9.18 -0.45 6.42
C ASN A 16 10.19 -1.25 5.58
N THR A 17 10.31 -0.96 4.28
CA THR A 17 11.35 -1.51 3.41
C THR A 17 12.46 -0.49 3.25
N SER A 18 13.71 -0.93 3.35
CA SER A 18 14.89 -0.07 3.20
C SER A 18 14.95 0.53 1.79
N LEU A 19 15.13 1.83 1.72
CA LEU A 19 15.31 2.54 0.45
C LEU A 19 16.66 2.17 -0.16
N THR A 20 16.67 1.86 -1.46
CA THR A 20 17.92 1.90 -2.21
C THR A 20 18.33 3.36 -2.37
N ASP A 21 19.55 3.69 -2.05
CA ASP A 21 20.04 5.06 -2.00
C ASP A 21 19.69 5.83 -3.28
N ILE A 22 19.10 7.02 -3.09
CA ILE A 22 18.89 7.98 -4.17
C ILE A 22 20.00 9.00 -4.09
N THR A 23 20.64 9.29 -5.22
CA THR A 23 21.72 10.26 -5.27
C THR A 23 21.41 11.43 -6.20
N HIS A 24 21.99 12.58 -5.86
CA HIS A 24 22.06 13.77 -6.71
C HIS A 24 23.51 14.25 -6.75
N SER A 25 24.07 14.33 -7.93
CA SER A 25 25.35 15.01 -8.10
C SER A 25 25.20 16.50 -7.86
N THR A 26 26.18 17.13 -7.26
CA THR A 26 26.19 18.59 -7.01
C THR A 26 27.48 19.23 -7.45
N THR A 27 27.45 20.49 -7.76
CA THR A 27 28.66 21.30 -7.98
C THR A 27 28.51 22.64 -7.26
N GLY A 28 29.63 23.23 -6.87
CA GLY A 28 29.70 24.56 -6.26
C GLY A 28 29.25 24.62 -4.81
N ALA A 29 28.44 23.67 -4.35
CA ALA A 29 27.97 23.61 -2.97
C ALA A 29 29.07 23.12 -2.01
N THR A 30 28.97 23.49 -0.75
CA THR A 30 29.82 22.99 0.36
C THR A 30 29.01 22.19 1.37
N GLY A 31 27.71 21.97 1.12
CA GLY A 31 26.82 21.21 1.98
C GLY A 31 25.38 21.32 1.54
N ILE A 32 24.48 20.84 2.39
CA ILE A 32 23.02 20.93 2.22
C ILE A 32 22.37 21.55 3.47
N GLY A 33 21.23 22.20 3.27
CA GLY A 33 20.37 22.64 4.35
C GLY A 33 19.37 21.55 4.77
N SER A 34 18.41 21.90 5.62
CA SER A 34 17.40 20.96 6.07
C SER A 34 16.53 20.50 4.91
N ALA A 35 16.50 19.18 4.68
CA ALA A 35 15.61 18.57 3.72
C ALA A 35 14.14 18.70 4.20
N THR A 36 13.23 18.93 3.27
CA THR A 36 11.79 18.95 3.52
C THR A 36 11.11 17.93 2.61
N GLY A 37 9.95 17.39 3.03
CA GLY A 37 9.15 16.49 2.23
C GLY A 37 9.69 15.05 2.14
N LEU A 38 10.76 14.68 2.83
CA LEU A 38 11.18 13.28 2.95
C LEU A 38 10.21 12.50 3.85
N PRO A 39 9.95 11.21 3.57
CA PRO A 39 9.17 10.38 4.49
C PRO A 39 9.90 10.18 5.82
N SER A 40 9.13 10.00 6.90
CA SER A 40 9.70 9.67 8.22
C SER A 40 10.59 8.43 8.12
N GLY A 41 11.77 8.48 8.74
CA GLY A 41 12.76 7.40 8.70
C GLY A 41 13.74 7.47 7.51
N VAL A 42 13.58 8.47 6.63
CA VAL A 42 14.49 8.73 5.50
C VAL A 42 15.21 10.06 5.72
N ASN A 43 16.50 10.08 5.47
CA ASN A 43 17.37 11.23 5.67
C ASN A 43 18.23 11.51 4.44
N ALA A 44 18.71 12.74 4.34
CA ALA A 44 19.66 13.17 3.33
C ALA A 44 21.00 13.52 3.98
N SER A 45 22.08 13.15 3.33
CA SER A 45 23.45 13.54 3.67
C SER A 45 24.16 14.08 2.43
N TRP A 46 25.23 14.81 2.63
CA TRP A 46 26.06 15.33 1.54
C TRP A 46 27.53 15.06 1.81
N SER A 47 28.21 14.54 0.81
CA SER A 47 29.67 14.38 0.83
C SER A 47 30.20 14.30 -0.59
N SER A 48 31.43 14.74 -0.80
CA SER A 48 32.14 14.58 -2.09
C SER A 48 31.31 15.04 -3.31
N ASN A 49 30.60 16.17 -3.21
CA ASN A 49 29.74 16.72 -4.25
C ASN A 49 28.55 15.83 -4.62
N GLU A 50 28.08 15.01 -3.70
CA GLU A 50 26.91 14.18 -3.88
C GLU A 50 25.98 14.26 -2.66
N ILE A 51 24.68 14.37 -2.91
CA ILE A 51 23.63 14.13 -1.93
C ILE A 51 23.28 12.66 -1.98
N THR A 52 23.21 12.00 -0.83
CA THR A 52 22.70 10.63 -0.69
C THR A 52 21.47 10.66 0.21
N ILE A 53 20.36 10.11 -0.30
CA ILE A 53 19.10 9.96 0.45
C ILE A 53 18.94 8.47 0.74
N SER A 54 18.83 8.13 2.03
CA SER A 54 18.77 6.73 2.51
C SER A 54 17.89 6.61 3.74
N GLY A 55 17.53 5.37 4.09
CA GLY A 55 16.76 5.04 5.26
C GLY A 55 15.61 4.09 4.98
N THR A 56 14.73 3.95 5.97
CA THR A 56 13.56 3.07 5.90
C THR A 56 12.31 3.88 6.20
N PRO A 57 11.43 4.14 5.22
CA PRO A 57 10.24 4.94 5.43
C PRO A 57 9.24 4.21 6.34
N SER A 58 8.73 4.91 7.34
CA SER A 58 7.74 4.42 8.31
C SER A 58 6.34 4.98 8.10
N ALA A 59 6.11 5.71 7.01
CA ALA A 59 4.81 6.24 6.63
C ALA A 59 4.58 6.02 5.12
N SER A 60 3.37 5.63 4.74
CA SER A 60 2.97 5.47 3.34
C SER A 60 2.47 6.80 2.75
N GLY A 61 2.62 6.96 1.44
CA GLY A 61 2.20 8.14 0.71
C GLY A 61 3.18 8.49 -0.42
N THR A 62 2.89 9.60 -1.09
CA THR A 62 3.78 10.18 -2.10
C THR A 62 4.50 11.38 -1.49
N PHE A 63 5.81 11.32 -1.43
CA PHE A 63 6.67 12.30 -0.79
C PHE A 63 7.50 13.04 -1.84
N ASN A 64 7.17 14.33 -2.05
CA ASN A 64 7.94 15.22 -2.89
C ASN A 64 8.94 15.96 -2.00
N TYR A 65 10.22 15.66 -2.13
CA TYR A 65 11.25 16.25 -1.29
C TYR A 65 11.97 17.41 -1.97
N THR A 66 12.47 18.29 -1.13
CA THR A 66 13.32 19.42 -1.52
C THR A 66 14.50 19.53 -0.56
N ILE A 67 15.70 19.54 -1.10
CA ILE A 67 16.96 19.63 -0.35
C ILE A 67 17.73 20.84 -0.86
N PRO A 68 17.81 21.94 -0.08
CA PRO A 68 18.54 23.13 -0.50
C PRO A 68 20.05 22.89 -0.43
N LEU A 69 20.79 23.32 -1.45
CA LEU A 69 22.24 23.38 -1.42
C LEU A 69 22.69 24.60 -0.61
N THR A 70 23.80 24.45 0.11
CA THR A 70 24.41 25.52 0.90
C THR A 70 25.86 25.77 0.47
N GLY A 71 26.35 26.98 0.78
CA GLY A 71 27.64 27.46 0.25
C GLY A 71 27.56 27.76 -1.23
N GLY A 72 28.69 28.16 -1.81
CA GLY A 72 28.74 28.52 -3.23
C GLY A 72 27.86 29.72 -3.60
N CYS A 73 27.54 29.85 -4.87
CA CYS A 73 26.70 30.91 -5.41
C CYS A 73 25.38 30.39 -5.98
N GLY A 74 24.30 31.10 -5.70
CA GLY A 74 22.94 30.78 -6.18
C GLY A 74 22.16 29.87 -5.24
N SER A 75 20.84 30.07 -5.21
CA SER A 75 19.88 29.23 -4.46
C SER A 75 19.42 28.09 -5.37
N VAL A 76 19.89 26.90 -5.11
CA VAL A 76 19.56 25.68 -5.88
C VAL A 76 19.08 24.60 -4.94
N ASN A 77 18.07 23.87 -5.34
CA ASN A 77 17.51 22.75 -4.61
C ASN A 77 17.63 21.46 -5.43
N ALA A 78 17.98 20.36 -4.77
CA ALA A 78 17.75 19.02 -5.29
C ALA A 78 16.30 18.60 -4.95
N THR A 79 15.58 18.05 -5.91
CA THR A 79 14.17 17.65 -5.75
C THR A 79 13.92 16.28 -6.35
N GLY A 80 12.94 15.58 -5.82
CA GLY A 80 12.51 14.29 -6.36
C GLY A 80 11.27 13.78 -5.63
N THR A 81 10.88 12.54 -5.96
CA THR A 81 9.68 11.90 -5.41
C THR A 81 10.01 10.50 -4.92
N ILE A 82 9.50 10.16 -3.74
CA ILE A 82 9.51 8.79 -3.19
C ILE A 82 8.06 8.39 -2.96
N THR A 83 7.62 7.27 -3.52
CA THR A 83 6.30 6.70 -3.27
C THR A 83 6.42 5.50 -2.34
N VAL A 84 5.72 5.55 -1.21
CA VAL A 84 5.70 4.48 -0.21
C VAL A 84 4.30 3.88 -0.15
N THR A 85 4.19 2.61 -0.47
CA THR A 85 2.93 1.86 -0.51
C THR A 85 2.65 1.23 0.85
N ALA A 86 1.42 1.34 1.35
CA ALA A 86 1.00 0.71 2.59
C ALA A 86 0.92 -0.82 2.46
N ASP A 87 1.09 -1.53 3.58
CA ASP A 87 0.86 -2.98 3.64
C ASP A 87 -0.64 -3.28 3.55
N ASN A 88 -0.97 -4.37 2.85
CA ASN A 88 -2.32 -4.91 2.84
C ASN A 88 -2.67 -5.52 4.19
N THR A 89 -3.88 -5.28 4.67
CA THR A 89 -4.48 -6.03 5.78
C THR A 89 -5.93 -6.39 5.47
N ALA A 90 -6.41 -7.49 6.00
CA ALA A 90 -7.82 -7.90 5.97
C ALA A 90 -8.28 -8.23 7.38
N GLY A 91 -9.36 -7.59 7.80
CA GLY A 91 -10.03 -7.89 9.07
C GLY A 91 -10.75 -9.24 9.02
N VAL A 92 -11.16 -9.72 10.18
CA VAL A 92 -11.99 -10.92 10.28
C VAL A 92 -13.36 -10.69 9.62
N ALA A 93 -14.02 -11.77 9.19
CA ALA A 93 -15.38 -11.71 8.70
C ALA A 93 -16.33 -11.16 9.77
N SER A 94 -17.26 -10.27 9.38
CA SER A 94 -18.26 -9.72 10.29
C SER A 94 -19.19 -10.80 10.86
N SER A 95 -19.34 -11.92 10.14
CA SER A 95 -20.12 -13.07 10.56
C SER A 95 -19.70 -14.36 9.87
N THR A 96 -20.09 -15.51 10.45
CA THR A 96 -19.97 -16.86 9.87
C THR A 96 -21.36 -17.48 9.83
N PRO A 97 -22.20 -17.10 8.87
CA PRO A 97 -23.62 -17.46 8.88
C PRO A 97 -23.88 -18.93 8.58
N THR A 98 -25.01 -19.42 9.15
CA THR A 98 -25.70 -20.64 8.71
C THR A 98 -27.07 -20.25 8.22
N LEU A 99 -27.41 -20.57 6.97
CA LEU A 99 -28.68 -20.20 6.35
C LEU A 99 -29.21 -21.36 5.48
N CYS A 100 -30.52 -21.33 5.16
CA CYS A 100 -31.10 -22.30 4.25
C CYS A 100 -30.73 -21.94 2.80
N ILE A 101 -30.67 -22.95 1.95
CA ILE A 101 -30.55 -22.77 0.50
C ILE A 101 -31.65 -21.83 -0.03
N ASN A 102 -31.34 -21.03 -1.04
CA ASN A 102 -32.24 -20.03 -1.65
C ASN A 102 -32.68 -18.91 -0.69
N THR A 103 -32.05 -18.76 0.47
CA THR A 103 -32.25 -17.63 1.36
C THR A 103 -31.16 -16.58 1.11
N ALA A 104 -31.56 -15.31 1.01
CA ALA A 104 -30.60 -14.22 0.80
C ALA A 104 -29.63 -14.12 2.00
N LEU A 105 -28.35 -14.04 1.69
CA LEU A 105 -27.30 -13.83 2.68
C LEU A 105 -27.40 -12.40 3.24
N THR A 106 -27.35 -12.28 4.57
CA THR A 106 -27.02 -10.98 5.18
C THR A 106 -25.55 -10.69 4.87
N ASP A 107 -25.26 -9.51 4.37
CA ASP A 107 -23.92 -9.14 3.91
C ASP A 107 -22.85 -9.47 4.96
N ILE A 108 -21.79 -10.14 4.51
CA ILE A 108 -20.59 -10.37 5.31
C ILE A 108 -19.56 -9.34 4.86
N THR A 109 -18.94 -8.66 5.80
CA THR A 109 -17.93 -7.65 5.50
C THR A 109 -16.57 -7.98 6.09
N HIS A 110 -15.51 -7.52 5.42
CA HIS A 110 -14.14 -7.50 5.90
C HIS A 110 -13.58 -6.09 5.70
N ALA A 111 -13.18 -5.43 6.77
CA ALA A 111 -12.42 -4.19 6.65
C ALA A 111 -11.04 -4.50 6.08
N THR A 112 -10.54 -3.63 5.20
CA THR A 112 -9.23 -3.77 4.57
C THR A 112 -8.43 -2.49 4.72
N THR A 113 -7.10 -2.58 4.64
CA THR A 113 -6.22 -1.41 4.51
C THR A 113 -5.15 -1.70 3.47
N GLY A 114 -4.63 -0.66 2.84
CA GLY A 114 -3.55 -0.74 1.86
C GLY A 114 -3.96 -1.26 0.49
N ALA A 115 -5.01 -2.07 0.41
CA ALA A 115 -5.52 -2.61 -0.85
C ALA A 115 -6.18 -1.52 -1.72
N THR A 116 -6.14 -1.74 -3.02
CA THR A 116 -6.88 -0.93 -4.01
C THR A 116 -7.98 -1.74 -4.72
N GLY A 117 -8.19 -2.98 -4.30
CA GLY A 117 -9.20 -3.88 -4.83
C GLY A 117 -9.03 -5.31 -4.33
N ILE A 118 -9.76 -6.22 -4.96
CA ILE A 118 -9.70 -7.67 -4.72
C ILE A 118 -9.50 -8.43 -6.02
N GLY A 119 -8.87 -9.60 -5.92
CA GLY A 119 -8.81 -10.58 -7.00
C GLY A 119 -10.03 -11.49 -7.01
N SER A 120 -9.99 -12.54 -7.83
CA SER A 120 -11.07 -13.53 -7.93
C SER A 120 -11.25 -14.26 -6.61
N ALA A 121 -12.44 -14.17 -6.02
CA ALA A 121 -12.82 -14.96 -4.87
C ALA A 121 -12.93 -16.45 -5.23
N THR A 122 -12.49 -17.31 -4.33
CA THR A 122 -12.64 -18.76 -4.45
C THR A 122 -13.40 -19.30 -3.24
N GLY A 123 -14.09 -20.44 -3.41
CA GLY A 123 -14.78 -21.12 -2.32
C GLY A 123 -16.12 -20.49 -1.90
N LEU A 124 -16.60 -19.44 -2.56
CA LEU A 124 -17.95 -18.93 -2.32
C LEU A 124 -19.00 -19.88 -2.89
N PRO A 125 -20.19 -20.02 -2.25
CA PRO A 125 -21.29 -20.80 -2.83
C PRO A 125 -21.82 -20.15 -4.11
N SER A 126 -22.34 -20.96 -5.04
CA SER A 126 -22.99 -20.46 -6.25
C SER A 126 -24.11 -19.48 -5.90
N GLY A 127 -24.18 -18.34 -6.60
CA GLY A 127 -25.14 -17.26 -6.34
C GLY A 127 -24.67 -16.23 -5.30
N VAL A 128 -23.47 -16.40 -4.74
CA VAL A 128 -22.84 -15.44 -3.83
C VAL A 128 -21.59 -14.87 -4.48
N SER A 129 -21.38 -13.58 -4.32
CA SER A 129 -20.23 -12.86 -4.89
C SER A 129 -19.62 -11.91 -3.88
N ALA A 130 -18.39 -11.48 -4.14
CA ALA A 130 -17.66 -10.48 -3.37
C ALA A 130 -17.43 -9.23 -4.21
N SER A 131 -17.50 -8.09 -3.56
CA SER A 131 -17.12 -6.79 -4.12
C SER A 131 -16.23 -6.04 -3.13
N TRP A 132 -15.51 -5.04 -3.59
CA TRP A 132 -14.66 -4.18 -2.76
C TRP A 132 -14.92 -2.71 -3.08
N SER A 133 -15.10 -1.91 -2.05
CA SER A 133 -15.15 -0.45 -2.16
C SER A 133 -14.84 0.19 -0.80
N SER A 134 -14.23 1.37 -0.83
CA SER A 134 -14.01 2.17 0.40
C SER A 134 -13.36 1.37 1.54
N ASP A 135 -12.30 0.62 1.22
CA ASP A 135 -11.53 -0.20 2.18
C ASP A 135 -12.36 -1.31 2.84
N GLU A 136 -13.40 -1.78 2.19
CA GLU A 136 -14.23 -2.88 2.68
C GLU A 136 -14.56 -3.88 1.56
N ILE A 137 -14.45 -5.18 1.89
CA ILE A 137 -15.02 -6.27 1.08
C ILE A 137 -16.43 -6.51 1.58
N THR A 138 -17.38 -6.60 0.66
CA THR A 138 -18.77 -7.01 0.93
C THR A 138 -19.05 -8.31 0.17
N ILE A 139 -19.52 -9.33 0.88
CA ILE A 139 -19.96 -10.61 0.32
C ILE A 139 -21.47 -10.67 0.44
N SER A 140 -22.17 -10.84 -0.68
CA SER A 140 -23.64 -10.83 -0.76
C SER A 140 -24.16 -11.79 -1.81
N GLY A 141 -25.46 -12.06 -1.78
CA GLY A 141 -26.15 -12.89 -2.75
C GLY A 141 -27.05 -13.93 -2.12
N THR A 142 -27.54 -14.87 -2.93
CA THR A 142 -28.41 -15.95 -2.50
C THR A 142 -27.80 -17.29 -2.91
N PRO A 143 -27.34 -18.11 -1.96
CA PRO A 143 -26.71 -19.38 -2.28
C PRO A 143 -27.72 -20.37 -2.87
N SER A 144 -27.33 -21.02 -3.98
CA SER A 144 -28.14 -22.02 -4.70
C SER A 144 -27.65 -23.46 -4.51
N ALA A 145 -26.68 -23.67 -3.62
CA ALA A 145 -26.16 -24.98 -3.28
C ALA A 145 -25.95 -25.11 -1.77
N SER A 146 -26.29 -26.25 -1.20
CA SER A 146 -26.04 -26.57 0.22
C SER A 146 -24.64 -27.09 0.43
N GLY A 147 -24.07 -26.85 1.62
CA GLY A 147 -22.72 -27.28 2.00
C GLY A 147 -22.04 -26.29 2.93
N THR A 148 -20.82 -26.59 3.29
CA THR A 148 -19.93 -25.69 4.02
C THR A 148 -18.91 -25.11 3.04
N PHE A 149 -18.90 -23.79 2.89
CA PHE A 149 -18.09 -23.06 1.93
C PHE A 149 -17.03 -22.24 2.66
N ASN A 150 -15.78 -22.64 2.53
CA ASN A 150 -14.63 -21.86 3.03
C ASN A 150 -14.13 -20.99 1.88
N TYR A 151 -14.30 -19.69 1.99
CA TYR A 151 -13.89 -18.77 0.94
C TYR A 151 -12.55 -18.11 1.20
N THR A 152 -11.90 -17.72 0.12
CA THR A 152 -10.66 -16.95 0.11
C THR A 152 -10.78 -15.84 -0.93
N ILE A 153 -10.53 -14.60 -0.52
CA ILE A 153 -10.58 -13.41 -1.38
C ILE A 153 -9.24 -12.71 -1.28
N PRO A 154 -8.39 -12.77 -2.32
CA PRO A 154 -7.11 -12.10 -2.30
C PRO A 154 -7.27 -10.59 -2.44
N LEU A 155 -6.53 -9.83 -1.64
CA LEU A 155 -6.39 -8.38 -1.80
C LEU A 155 -5.43 -8.07 -2.96
N THR A 156 -5.67 -6.98 -3.66
CA THR A 156 -4.83 -6.48 -4.75
C THR A 156 -4.42 -5.03 -4.50
N GLY A 157 -3.31 -4.61 -5.15
CA GLY A 157 -2.66 -3.34 -4.85
C GLY A 157 -1.97 -3.40 -3.49
N GLY A 158 -1.41 -2.31 -3.01
CA GLY A 158 -0.69 -2.30 -1.75
C GLY A 158 0.50 -3.27 -1.70
N CYS A 159 0.99 -3.53 -0.51
CA CYS A 159 2.12 -4.41 -0.26
C CYS A 159 1.72 -5.67 0.51
N GLY A 160 2.38 -6.78 0.18
CA GLY A 160 2.11 -8.08 0.81
C GLY A 160 0.95 -8.83 0.17
N SER A 161 1.03 -10.16 0.22
CA SER A 161 -0.03 -11.07 -0.23
C SER A 161 -0.93 -11.39 0.95
N VAL A 162 -2.10 -10.77 1.01
CA VAL A 162 -3.09 -10.94 2.08
C VAL A 162 -4.42 -11.37 1.49
N ASN A 163 -5.08 -12.31 2.17
CA ASN A 163 -6.39 -12.81 1.79
C ASN A 163 -7.40 -12.57 2.93
N ALA A 164 -8.61 -12.17 2.57
CA ALA A 164 -9.76 -12.27 3.45
C ALA A 164 -10.33 -13.69 3.37
N THR A 165 -10.63 -14.31 4.50
CA THR A 165 -11.13 -15.68 4.58
C THR A 165 -12.29 -15.79 5.55
N GLY A 166 -13.17 -16.75 5.33
CA GLY A 166 -14.27 -17.05 6.22
C GLY A 166 -15.05 -18.28 5.78
N THR A 167 -16.18 -18.54 6.45
CA THR A 167 -16.98 -19.72 6.19
C THR A 167 -18.47 -19.33 6.10
N ILE A 168 -19.18 -19.90 5.12
CA ILE A 168 -20.62 -19.82 4.95
C ILE A 168 -21.16 -21.25 4.98
N THR A 169 -22.10 -21.54 5.85
CA THR A 169 -22.80 -22.84 5.91
C THR A 169 -24.20 -22.69 5.33
N VAL A 170 -24.52 -23.49 4.33
CA VAL A 170 -25.82 -23.52 3.69
C VAL A 170 -26.45 -24.88 3.91
N THR A 171 -27.61 -24.90 4.59
CA THR A 171 -28.36 -26.13 4.84
C THR A 171 -29.33 -26.38 3.69
N ALA A 172 -29.58 -27.67 3.38
CA ALA A 172 -30.62 -28.04 2.44
C ALA A 172 -32.01 -27.77 3.03
N ASP A 173 -33.02 -27.58 2.14
CA ASP A 173 -34.42 -27.59 2.57
C ASP A 173 -34.80 -29.03 3.00
N ASN A 174 -35.67 -29.13 4.01
CA ASN A 174 -36.21 -30.40 4.46
C ASN A 174 -37.43 -30.78 3.61
#